data_df205dd70e174243538670bf19f54462
#
_entry.id   df205dd70e174243538670bf19f54462
#
_cell.length_a   1.000
_cell.length_b   1.000
_cell.length_c   1.000
_cell.angle_alpha   90.00
_cell.angle_beta   90.00
_cell.angle_gamma   90.00
#
_symmetry.space_group_name_H-M   'P 1'
#
loop_
_entity.id
_entity.type
_entity.pdbx_description
1 polymer ?
#
loop_
_entity_poly.entity_id
_entity_poly.type
_entity_poly.pdbx_seq_one_letter_code
_entity_poly.pdbx_strand_id
1 'polypeptide(L)'
;MIGCISPIFWGLSVSLVRTLSETLGVGKGLAINYLIALVFVFLLFGIPNLKAMPLKYYICGLGCAIGTSMTFAFSLGLAKDGTQTMEVGMINYLWPTLTILFAVLFNGQKAKWWVGIGMLLAIYGIFVVLSGNLLIDFKAMWSHIKSNPISYFLALWAAIFWAAYSNFTRAWAKGQNPTTLIFALDTIFFNAIWLLDLAPSYPWNTKGVLFAVGSALIMGSAYGMWTFGVQKGRIEIMSIMSYFTPVLSCIFASLLIGAKLTHEFWVGVSIVVLGSFICWAAT
;
A
#
# COMPACT_ATOMS: atom_id res chain seq x y z
N MET A 1 -16.67 -8.78 -10.54
CA MET A 1 -15.59 -8.57 -11.52
C MET A 1 -14.91 -7.20 -11.36
N ILE A 2 -15.63 -6.07 -11.20
CA ILE A 2 -15.03 -4.72 -11.09
C ILE A 2 -13.98 -4.63 -9.97
N GLY A 3 -14.25 -5.16 -8.78
CA GLY A 3 -13.29 -5.14 -7.68
C GLY A 3 -11.97 -5.88 -7.93
N CYS A 4 -11.94 -6.84 -8.87
CA CYS A 4 -10.70 -7.55 -9.24
C CYS A 4 -9.70 -6.68 -10.02
N ILE A 5 -10.11 -5.50 -10.49
CA ILE A 5 -9.23 -4.54 -11.17
C ILE A 5 -8.40 -3.76 -10.14
N SER A 6 -8.90 -3.59 -8.92
CA SER A 6 -8.21 -2.82 -7.87
C SER A 6 -6.77 -3.29 -7.59
N PRO A 7 -6.48 -4.60 -7.48
CA PRO A 7 -5.12 -5.11 -7.32
C PRO A 7 -4.16 -4.72 -8.45
N ILE A 8 -4.66 -4.67 -9.69
CA ILE A 8 -3.87 -4.23 -10.86
C ILE A 8 -3.51 -2.75 -10.70
N PHE A 9 -4.46 -1.92 -10.33
CA PHE A 9 -4.27 -0.49 -10.12
C PHE A 9 -3.35 -0.20 -8.95
N TRP A 10 -3.45 -0.95 -7.85
CA TRP A 10 -2.52 -0.83 -6.72
C TRP A 10 -1.10 -1.26 -7.10
N GLY A 11 -0.95 -2.33 -7.90
CA GLY A 11 0.36 -2.71 -8.43
C GLY A 11 0.99 -1.59 -9.27
N LEU A 12 0.19 -0.93 -10.11
CA LEU A 12 0.65 0.19 -10.94
C LEU A 12 0.96 1.44 -10.11
N SER A 13 0.21 1.70 -9.03
CA SER A 13 0.33 2.92 -8.22
C SER A 13 1.72 3.09 -7.59
N VAL A 14 2.41 2.00 -7.23
CA VAL A 14 3.78 2.04 -6.66
C VAL A 14 4.73 2.76 -7.61
N SER A 15 4.74 2.37 -8.88
CA SER A 15 5.61 2.97 -9.91
C SER A 15 5.18 4.40 -10.25
N LEU A 16 3.88 4.68 -10.26
CA LEU A 16 3.36 6.03 -10.54
C LEU A 16 3.72 7.03 -9.43
N VAL A 17 3.54 6.64 -8.16
CA VAL A 17 3.92 7.48 -7.00
C VAL A 17 5.42 7.72 -7.01
N ARG A 18 6.23 6.72 -7.33
CA ARG A 18 7.68 6.89 -7.46
C ARG A 18 8.04 7.89 -8.56
N THR A 19 7.52 7.71 -9.78
CA THR A 19 7.76 8.63 -10.91
C THR A 19 7.28 10.05 -10.61
N LEU A 20 6.15 10.19 -9.93
CA LEU A 20 5.62 11.47 -9.49
C LEU A 20 6.59 12.16 -8.50
N SER A 21 7.11 11.41 -7.53
CA SER A 21 8.08 11.92 -6.57
C SER A 21 9.40 12.35 -7.22
N GLU A 22 9.84 11.64 -8.27
CA GLU A 22 11.04 12.01 -9.05
C GLU A 22 10.83 13.25 -9.93
N THR A 23 9.60 13.50 -10.39
CA THR A 23 9.30 14.59 -11.35
C THR A 23 8.88 15.89 -10.70
N LEU A 24 8.04 15.86 -9.67
CA LEU A 24 7.53 17.05 -8.97
C LEU A 24 8.04 17.17 -7.53
N GLY A 25 8.79 16.19 -7.04
CA GLY A 25 9.18 16.07 -5.63
C GLY A 25 8.08 15.44 -4.77
N VAL A 26 8.47 14.90 -3.63
CA VAL A 26 7.55 14.23 -2.69
C VAL A 26 6.50 15.22 -2.17
N GLY A 27 6.90 16.46 -1.81
CA GLY A 27 6.00 17.47 -1.27
C GLY A 27 4.91 17.86 -2.26
N LYS A 28 5.28 18.53 -3.34
CA LYS A 28 4.34 19.01 -4.37
C LYS A 28 3.61 17.89 -5.09
N GLY A 29 4.34 16.84 -5.49
CA GLY A 29 3.77 15.74 -6.26
C GLY A 29 2.63 15.04 -5.54
N LEU A 30 2.83 14.68 -4.28
CA LEU A 30 1.78 14.03 -3.48
C LEU A 30 0.64 14.97 -3.14
N ALA A 31 0.92 16.25 -2.82
CA ALA A 31 -0.13 17.24 -2.54
C ALA A 31 -1.14 17.34 -3.69
N ILE A 32 -0.64 17.46 -4.92
CA ILE A 32 -1.48 17.55 -6.11
C ILE A 32 -2.18 16.23 -6.42
N ASN A 33 -1.47 15.12 -6.28
CA ASN A 33 -2.04 13.78 -6.51
C ASN A 33 -3.25 13.54 -5.60
N TYR A 34 -3.12 13.79 -4.30
CA TYR A 34 -4.21 13.57 -3.34
C TYR A 34 -5.35 14.57 -3.50
N LEU A 35 -5.06 15.83 -3.88
CA LEU A 35 -6.09 16.83 -4.19
C LEU A 35 -6.96 16.40 -5.39
N ILE A 36 -6.32 15.97 -6.49
CA ILE A 36 -7.04 15.49 -7.68
C ILE A 36 -7.82 14.22 -7.34
N ALA A 37 -7.20 13.29 -6.60
CA ALA A 37 -7.86 12.06 -6.18
C ALA A 37 -9.05 12.33 -5.27
N LEU A 38 -8.98 13.30 -4.35
CA LEU A 38 -10.09 13.71 -3.50
C LEU A 38 -11.28 14.20 -4.34
N VAL A 39 -11.05 15.11 -5.28
CA VAL A 39 -12.11 15.63 -6.16
C VAL A 39 -12.76 14.47 -6.93
N PHE A 40 -11.95 13.59 -7.51
CA PHE A 40 -12.42 12.44 -8.26
C PHE A 40 -13.25 11.47 -7.41
N VAL A 41 -12.75 11.10 -6.23
CA VAL A 41 -13.42 10.18 -5.29
C VAL A 41 -14.70 10.79 -4.73
N PHE A 42 -14.67 12.10 -4.40
CA PHE A 42 -15.87 12.82 -3.96
C PHE A 42 -16.99 12.84 -5.02
N LEU A 43 -16.64 13.06 -6.28
CA LEU A 43 -17.63 13.03 -7.38
C LEU A 43 -18.22 11.64 -7.59
N LEU A 44 -17.45 10.57 -7.33
CA LEU A 44 -17.92 9.19 -7.52
C LEU A 44 -18.70 8.64 -6.32
N PHE A 45 -18.31 8.94 -5.08
CA PHE A 45 -18.82 8.27 -3.88
C PHE A 45 -19.51 9.22 -2.89
N GLY A 46 -19.36 10.53 -3.03
CA GLY A 46 -19.90 11.52 -2.11
C GLY A 46 -19.24 11.45 -0.71
N ILE A 47 -19.95 11.93 0.30
CA ILE A 47 -19.51 11.91 1.70
C ILE A 47 -20.28 10.80 2.45
N PRO A 48 -19.60 9.94 3.23
CA PRO A 48 -20.25 8.92 4.04
C PRO A 48 -21.13 9.56 5.15
N ASN A 49 -22.06 8.78 5.71
CA ASN A 49 -22.82 9.24 6.85
C ASN A 49 -21.92 9.33 8.11
N LEU A 50 -21.48 10.54 8.42
CA LEU A 50 -20.56 10.81 9.53
C LEU A 50 -21.14 10.39 10.89
N LYS A 51 -22.46 10.49 11.08
CA LYS A 51 -23.12 10.15 12.36
C LYS A 51 -23.19 8.64 12.59
N ALA A 52 -23.02 7.82 11.55
CA ALA A 52 -23.10 6.36 11.67
C ALA A 52 -21.84 5.74 12.29
N MET A 53 -20.69 6.36 12.14
CA MET A 53 -19.42 5.84 12.61
C MET A 53 -19.11 6.36 14.04
N PRO A 54 -18.61 5.50 14.94
CA PRO A 54 -18.24 5.91 16.30
C PRO A 54 -16.94 6.73 16.32
N LEU A 55 -16.77 7.60 17.34
CA LEU A 55 -15.57 8.45 17.50
C LEU A 55 -14.26 7.63 17.46
N LYS A 56 -14.25 6.45 18.08
CA LYS A 56 -13.06 5.57 18.05
C LYS A 56 -12.63 5.17 16.63
N TYR A 57 -13.57 5.10 15.67
CA TYR A 57 -13.22 4.84 14.27
C TYR A 57 -12.53 6.03 13.63
N TYR A 58 -12.97 7.26 13.94
CA TYR A 58 -12.32 8.47 13.44
C TYR A 58 -10.88 8.59 13.94
N ILE A 59 -10.63 8.25 15.20
CA ILE A 59 -9.28 8.35 15.79
C ILE A 59 -8.40 7.19 15.31
N CYS A 60 -8.82 5.96 15.53
CA CYS A 60 -7.99 4.77 15.24
C CYS A 60 -8.07 4.34 13.78
N GLY A 61 -9.29 4.22 13.22
CA GLY A 61 -9.49 3.75 11.85
C GLY A 61 -8.91 4.72 10.82
N LEU A 62 -9.40 5.97 10.82
CA LEU A 62 -8.88 6.97 9.88
C LEU A 62 -7.43 7.36 10.19
N GLY A 63 -7.03 7.41 11.47
CA GLY A 63 -5.62 7.63 11.83
C GLY A 63 -4.70 6.57 11.24
N CYS A 64 -5.07 5.29 11.28
CA CYS A 64 -4.29 4.22 10.62
C CYS A 64 -4.35 4.33 9.09
N ALA A 65 -5.50 4.71 8.50
CA ALA A 65 -5.58 4.89 7.06
C ALA A 65 -4.61 5.97 6.57
N ILE A 66 -4.63 7.15 7.21
CA ILE A 66 -3.71 8.25 6.90
C ILE A 66 -2.27 7.83 7.19
N GLY A 67 -2.02 7.19 8.34
CA GLY A 67 -0.71 6.66 8.68
C GLY A 67 -0.14 5.77 7.58
N THR A 68 -0.98 4.92 6.96
CA THR A 68 -0.59 4.10 5.80
C THR A 68 -0.20 4.97 4.61
N SER A 69 -1.07 5.89 4.20
CA SER A 69 -0.83 6.75 3.04
C SER A 69 0.47 7.55 3.19
N MET A 70 0.65 8.17 4.38
CA MET A 70 1.85 8.94 4.70
C MET A 70 3.11 8.08 4.65
N THR A 71 3.14 7.01 5.44
CA THR A 71 4.35 6.21 5.60
C THR A 71 4.71 5.50 4.30
N PHE A 72 3.73 5.00 3.54
CA PHE A 72 4.01 4.34 2.27
C PHE A 72 4.45 5.32 1.18
N ALA A 73 3.78 6.46 1.03
CA ALA A 73 4.17 7.48 0.05
C ALA A 73 5.58 8.02 0.30
N PHE A 74 5.93 8.31 1.55
CA PHE A 74 7.30 8.72 1.90
C PHE A 74 8.30 7.58 1.72
N SER A 75 7.96 6.34 2.06
CA SER A 75 8.81 5.17 1.83
C SER A 75 9.22 5.06 0.36
N LEU A 76 8.26 5.18 -0.56
CA LEU A 76 8.50 5.14 -2.00
C LEU A 76 9.25 6.39 -2.50
N GLY A 77 8.88 7.56 -2.01
CA GLY A 77 9.47 8.83 -2.42
C GLY A 77 10.93 9.00 -1.99
N LEU A 78 11.31 8.43 -0.84
CA LEU A 78 12.66 8.47 -0.29
C LEU A 78 13.56 7.31 -0.78
N ALA A 79 13.01 6.32 -1.47
CA ALA A 79 13.79 5.24 -2.05
C ALA A 79 14.81 5.79 -3.06
N LYS A 80 16.04 5.25 -3.08
CA LYS A 80 17.16 5.78 -3.87
C LYS A 80 17.02 5.48 -5.35
N ASP A 81 16.48 4.30 -5.67
CA ASP A 81 16.35 3.80 -7.03
C ASP A 81 15.13 2.87 -7.18
N GLY A 82 14.89 2.39 -8.40
CA GLY A 82 13.78 1.52 -8.70
C GLY A 82 13.84 0.17 -7.97
N THR A 83 15.04 -0.38 -7.75
CA THR A 83 15.21 -1.63 -7.02
C THR A 83 14.84 -1.45 -5.55
N GLN A 84 15.35 -0.42 -4.89
CA GLN A 84 14.96 -0.10 -3.51
C GLN A 84 13.47 0.23 -3.39
N THR A 85 12.88 0.91 -4.39
CA THR A 85 11.43 1.13 -4.44
C THR A 85 10.66 -0.19 -4.37
N MET A 86 11.13 -1.23 -5.06
CA MET A 86 10.50 -2.54 -5.02
C MET A 86 10.76 -3.29 -3.71
N GLU A 87 11.94 -3.18 -3.13
CA GLU A 87 12.25 -3.77 -1.82
C GLU A 87 11.30 -3.23 -0.74
N VAL A 88 11.14 -1.91 -0.65
CA VAL A 88 10.22 -1.29 0.32
C VAL A 88 8.76 -1.59 -0.02
N GLY A 89 8.41 -1.66 -1.30
CA GLY A 89 7.10 -2.13 -1.76
C GLY A 89 6.80 -3.56 -1.28
N MET A 90 7.79 -4.47 -1.37
CA MET A 90 7.65 -5.85 -0.91
C MET A 90 7.46 -5.94 0.60
N ILE A 91 8.14 -5.13 1.40
CA ILE A 91 7.87 -5.05 2.85
C ILE A 91 6.42 -4.63 3.11
N ASN A 92 5.93 -3.62 2.39
CA ASN A 92 4.55 -3.21 2.54
C ASN A 92 3.57 -4.35 2.21
N TYR A 93 3.89 -5.25 1.28
CA TYR A 93 3.05 -6.41 0.97
C TYR A 93 2.97 -7.48 2.07
N LEU A 94 3.53 -7.25 3.25
CA LEU A 94 3.16 -7.99 4.47
C LEU A 94 1.76 -7.66 4.98
N TRP A 95 1.13 -6.57 4.52
CA TRP A 95 -0.18 -6.13 5.02
C TRP A 95 -1.28 -7.22 4.97
N PRO A 96 -1.39 -8.12 3.96
CA PRO A 96 -2.43 -9.13 3.97
C PRO A 96 -2.23 -10.12 5.12
N THR A 97 -1.01 -10.58 5.32
CA THR A 97 -0.62 -11.48 6.41
C THR A 97 -0.86 -10.85 7.78
N LEU A 98 -0.46 -9.59 7.96
CA LEU A 98 -0.70 -8.83 9.19
C LEU A 98 -2.20 -8.58 9.43
N THR A 99 -2.99 -8.38 8.37
CA THR A 99 -4.45 -8.21 8.47
C THR A 99 -5.09 -9.48 9.05
N ILE A 100 -4.67 -10.66 8.61
CA ILE A 100 -5.14 -11.94 9.15
C ILE A 100 -4.70 -12.10 10.60
N LEU A 101 -3.44 -11.81 10.91
CA LEU A 101 -2.92 -11.86 12.29
C LEU A 101 -3.75 -10.98 13.22
N PHE A 102 -4.01 -9.74 12.83
CA PHE A 102 -4.79 -8.80 13.65
C PHE A 102 -6.27 -9.22 13.77
N ALA A 103 -6.84 -9.82 12.71
CA ALA A 103 -8.18 -10.36 12.77
C ALA A 103 -8.31 -11.52 13.78
N VAL A 104 -7.28 -12.38 13.85
CA VAL A 104 -7.22 -13.47 14.84
C VAL A 104 -7.02 -12.92 16.25
N LEU A 105 -6.07 -11.99 16.44
CA LEU A 105 -5.71 -11.48 17.77
C LEU A 105 -6.78 -10.54 18.36
N PHE A 106 -7.40 -9.69 17.54
CA PHE A 106 -8.24 -8.60 18.03
C PHE A 106 -9.72 -8.72 17.67
N ASN A 107 -10.06 -9.42 16.57
CA ASN A 107 -11.42 -9.55 16.10
C ASN A 107 -12.02 -10.95 16.34
N GLY A 108 -11.32 -11.84 17.04
CA GLY A 108 -11.79 -13.18 17.36
C GLY A 108 -11.96 -14.11 16.15
N GLN A 109 -11.31 -13.82 15.03
CA GLN A 109 -11.34 -14.69 13.86
C GLN A 109 -10.65 -16.00 14.17
N LYS A 110 -11.31 -17.12 13.88
CA LYS A 110 -10.71 -18.44 14.02
C LYS A 110 -9.73 -18.69 12.89
N ALA A 111 -8.57 -19.21 13.19
CA ALA A 111 -7.58 -19.62 12.23
C ALA A 111 -7.02 -20.99 12.57
N LYS A 112 -6.66 -21.75 11.56
CA LYS A 112 -5.96 -23.03 11.74
C LYS A 112 -4.48 -22.77 12.06
N TRP A 113 -3.83 -23.69 12.75
CA TRP A 113 -2.46 -23.50 13.23
C TRP A 113 -1.44 -23.18 12.10
N TRP A 114 -1.69 -23.64 10.88
CA TRP A 114 -0.79 -23.38 9.75
C TRP A 114 -0.81 -21.93 9.24
N VAL A 115 -1.66 -21.04 9.80
CA VAL A 115 -1.52 -19.61 9.55
C VAL A 115 -0.12 -19.12 9.92
N GLY A 116 0.46 -19.68 11.00
CA GLY A 116 1.84 -19.39 11.38
C GLY A 116 2.88 -19.80 10.32
N ILE A 117 2.66 -20.92 9.64
CA ILE A 117 3.54 -21.34 8.53
C ILE A 117 3.47 -20.31 7.38
N GLY A 118 2.27 -19.90 6.99
CA GLY A 118 2.10 -18.88 5.95
C GLY A 118 2.79 -17.56 6.31
N MET A 119 2.69 -17.12 7.57
CA MET A 119 3.37 -15.93 8.06
C MET A 119 4.89 -16.05 7.98
N LEU A 120 5.45 -17.17 8.44
CA LEU A 120 6.89 -17.41 8.39
C LEU A 120 7.41 -17.45 6.94
N LEU A 121 6.65 -18.06 6.03
CA LEU A 121 6.97 -18.06 4.60
C LEU A 121 6.94 -16.65 4.02
N ALA A 122 5.93 -15.83 4.33
CA ALA A 122 5.88 -14.45 3.84
C ALA A 122 7.08 -13.63 4.35
N ILE A 123 7.46 -13.77 5.62
CA ILE A 123 8.64 -13.11 6.20
C ILE A 123 9.91 -13.62 5.54
N TYR A 124 10.04 -14.93 5.34
CA TYR A 124 11.20 -15.51 4.64
C TYR A 124 11.33 -14.97 3.22
N GLY A 125 10.22 -14.85 2.47
CA GLY A 125 10.21 -14.26 1.13
C GLY A 125 10.72 -12.81 1.12
N ILE A 126 10.34 -12.00 2.12
CA ILE A 126 10.90 -10.65 2.29
C ILE A 126 12.42 -10.70 2.53
N PHE A 127 12.89 -11.60 3.36
CA PHE A 127 14.33 -11.74 3.61
C PHE A 127 15.10 -12.14 2.36
N VAL A 128 14.56 -13.04 1.52
CA VAL A 128 15.14 -13.38 0.23
C VAL A 128 15.22 -12.15 -0.68
N VAL A 129 14.15 -11.36 -0.77
CA VAL A 129 14.14 -10.09 -1.54
C VAL A 129 15.24 -9.14 -1.06
N LEU A 130 15.34 -8.92 0.25
CA LEU A 130 16.28 -7.95 0.83
C LEU A 130 17.73 -8.42 0.83
N SER A 131 17.97 -9.73 0.87
CA SER A 131 19.32 -10.29 0.85
C SER A 131 19.84 -10.53 -0.57
N GLY A 132 18.93 -10.60 -1.56
CA GLY A 132 19.25 -11.00 -2.93
C GLY A 132 19.79 -12.43 -3.03
N ASN A 133 19.54 -13.29 -2.02
CA ASN A 133 20.03 -14.64 -1.96
C ASN A 133 18.99 -15.57 -1.32
N LEU A 134 18.84 -16.80 -1.85
CA LEU A 134 17.95 -17.82 -1.29
C LEU A 134 18.40 -18.29 0.10
N LEU A 135 19.70 -18.40 0.31
CA LEU A 135 20.29 -18.59 1.63
C LEU A 135 20.50 -17.20 2.23
N ILE A 136 19.63 -16.78 3.14
CA ILE A 136 19.58 -15.41 3.67
C ILE A 136 20.98 -14.91 4.03
N ASP A 137 21.47 -13.92 3.27
CA ASP A 137 22.68 -13.17 3.61
C ASP A 137 22.29 -11.98 4.50
N PHE A 138 22.39 -12.19 5.82
CA PHE A 138 22.09 -11.14 6.80
C PHE A 138 22.97 -9.90 6.64
N LYS A 139 24.22 -10.06 6.17
CA LYS A 139 25.14 -8.93 5.96
C LYS A 139 24.68 -8.08 4.78
N ALA A 140 24.33 -8.70 3.66
CA ALA A 140 23.76 -8.02 2.49
C ALA A 140 22.43 -7.33 2.86
N MET A 141 21.49 -8.04 3.46
CA MET A 141 20.22 -7.50 3.91
C MET A 141 20.38 -6.28 4.83
N TRP A 142 21.29 -6.40 5.82
CA TRP A 142 21.56 -5.30 6.74
C TRP A 142 22.22 -4.10 6.06
N SER A 143 23.06 -4.33 5.04
CA SER A 143 23.65 -3.28 4.20
C SER A 143 22.57 -2.50 3.43
N HIS A 144 21.60 -3.21 2.82
CA HIS A 144 20.47 -2.60 2.13
C HIS A 144 19.65 -1.72 3.09
N ILE A 145 19.24 -2.28 4.23
CA ILE A 145 18.47 -1.52 5.24
C ILE A 145 19.25 -0.31 5.74
N LYS A 146 20.53 -0.46 6.08
CA LYS A 146 21.38 0.65 6.52
C LYS A 146 21.57 1.74 5.47
N SER A 147 21.46 1.40 4.19
CA SER A 147 21.62 2.37 3.11
C SER A 147 20.53 3.47 3.14
N ASN A 148 19.32 3.14 3.63
CA ASN A 148 18.19 4.07 3.75
C ASN A 148 17.17 3.58 4.80
N PRO A 149 17.53 3.54 6.09
CA PRO A 149 16.73 2.89 7.13
C PRO A 149 15.34 3.49 7.28
N ILE A 150 15.17 4.79 6.99
CA ILE A 150 13.88 5.49 7.09
C ILE A 150 12.88 4.90 6.09
N SER A 151 13.28 4.67 4.84
CA SER A 151 12.41 4.15 3.79
C SER A 151 11.87 2.75 4.15
N TYR A 152 12.75 1.86 4.65
CA TYR A 152 12.36 0.50 5.08
C TYR A 152 11.46 0.51 6.32
N PHE A 153 11.77 1.35 7.30
CA PHE A 153 10.96 1.51 8.50
C PHE A 153 9.55 2.02 8.18
N LEU A 154 9.46 3.03 7.32
CA LEU A 154 8.17 3.58 6.88
C LEU A 154 7.34 2.54 6.11
N ALA A 155 7.96 1.71 5.27
CA ALA A 155 7.28 0.62 4.56
C ALA A 155 6.65 -0.42 5.51
N LEU A 156 7.37 -0.79 6.57
CA LEU A 156 6.87 -1.71 7.58
C LEU A 156 5.68 -1.11 8.35
N TRP A 157 5.78 0.15 8.75
CA TRP A 157 4.66 0.84 9.42
C TRP A 157 3.44 1.00 8.51
N ALA A 158 3.66 1.23 7.21
CA ALA A 158 2.56 1.27 6.25
C ALA A 158 1.78 -0.06 6.23
N ALA A 159 2.47 -1.20 6.24
CA ALA A 159 1.84 -2.51 6.31
C ALA A 159 1.06 -2.72 7.63
N ILE A 160 1.63 -2.32 8.76
CA ILE A 160 1.01 -2.40 10.08
C ILE A 160 -0.24 -1.53 10.15
N PHE A 161 -0.15 -0.27 9.70
CA PHE A 161 -1.28 0.66 9.70
C PHE A 161 -2.40 0.19 8.78
N TRP A 162 -2.09 -0.33 7.59
CA TRP A 162 -3.11 -0.88 6.69
C TRP A 162 -3.84 -2.09 7.29
N ALA A 163 -3.09 -2.98 7.93
CA ALA A 163 -3.66 -4.13 8.62
C ALA A 163 -4.58 -3.71 9.77
N ALA A 164 -4.16 -2.73 10.57
CA ALA A 164 -4.97 -2.16 11.65
C ALA A 164 -6.22 -1.44 11.11
N TYR A 165 -6.06 -0.57 10.10
CA TYR A 165 -7.16 0.10 9.42
C TYR A 165 -8.21 -0.88 8.91
N SER A 166 -7.79 -1.95 8.24
CA SER A 166 -8.68 -2.97 7.70
C SER A 166 -9.52 -3.62 8.79
N ASN A 167 -8.91 -3.96 9.92
CA ASN A 167 -9.58 -4.55 11.06
C ASN A 167 -10.53 -3.57 11.77
N PHE A 168 -10.12 -2.34 11.98
CA PHE A 168 -10.98 -1.29 12.56
C PHE A 168 -12.16 -0.95 11.65
N THR A 169 -11.95 -0.91 10.33
CA THR A 169 -13.02 -0.67 9.36
C THR A 169 -14.05 -1.78 9.42
N ARG A 170 -13.62 -3.03 9.44
CA ARG A 170 -14.51 -4.18 9.60
C ARG A 170 -15.33 -4.11 10.90
N ALA A 171 -14.69 -3.75 12.00
CA ALA A 171 -15.32 -3.75 13.32
C ALA A 171 -16.22 -2.53 13.57
N TRP A 172 -15.88 -1.34 13.03
CA TRP A 172 -16.48 -0.09 13.48
C TRP A 172 -17.05 0.82 12.39
N ALA A 173 -16.76 0.62 11.10
CA ALA A 173 -17.26 1.51 10.04
C ALA A 173 -18.75 1.36 9.74
N LYS A 174 -19.41 0.32 10.27
CA LYS A 174 -20.87 0.08 10.13
C LYS A 174 -21.39 0.18 8.68
N GLY A 175 -20.62 -0.39 7.74
CA GLY A 175 -20.97 -0.40 6.32
C GLY A 175 -20.77 0.93 5.57
N GLN A 176 -20.24 1.96 6.24
CA GLN A 176 -19.91 3.23 5.58
C GLN A 176 -18.62 3.12 4.77
N ASN A 177 -18.59 3.85 3.64
CA ASN A 177 -17.37 3.95 2.82
C ASN A 177 -16.56 5.19 3.25
N PRO A 178 -15.42 5.02 3.95
CA PRO A 178 -14.62 6.13 4.43
C PRO A 178 -13.67 6.73 3.38
N THR A 179 -13.65 6.23 2.14
CA THR A 179 -12.64 6.59 1.13
C THR A 179 -12.52 8.10 0.92
N THR A 180 -13.64 8.81 0.77
CA THR A 180 -13.61 10.28 0.61
C THR A 180 -13.00 11.00 1.81
N LEU A 181 -13.25 10.52 3.04
CA LEU A 181 -12.64 11.10 4.24
C LEU A 181 -11.15 10.86 4.30
N ILE A 182 -10.70 9.67 3.92
CA ILE A 182 -9.27 9.32 3.86
C ILE A 182 -8.56 10.27 2.90
N PHE A 183 -9.05 10.37 1.66
CA PHE A 183 -8.46 11.26 0.67
C PHE A 183 -8.55 12.76 1.07
N ALA A 184 -9.58 13.18 1.80
CA ALA A 184 -9.68 14.54 2.33
C ALA A 184 -8.58 14.82 3.36
N LEU A 185 -8.37 13.91 4.29
CA LEU A 185 -7.34 14.02 5.32
C LEU A 185 -5.93 13.91 4.74
N ASP A 186 -5.71 12.99 3.79
CA ASP A 186 -4.45 12.89 3.05
C ASP A 186 -4.16 14.19 2.28
N THR A 187 -5.19 14.78 1.64
CA THR A 187 -5.06 16.06 0.94
C THR A 187 -4.64 17.17 1.89
N ILE A 188 -5.28 17.29 3.06
CA ILE A 188 -4.90 18.29 4.07
C ILE A 188 -3.45 18.09 4.48
N PHE A 189 -3.06 16.85 4.79
CA PHE A 189 -1.72 16.52 5.24
C PHE A 189 -0.66 16.83 4.18
N PHE A 190 -0.79 16.28 2.96
CA PHE A 190 0.23 16.47 1.93
C PHE A 190 0.30 17.91 1.41
N ASN A 191 -0.82 18.65 1.39
CA ASN A 191 -0.77 20.08 1.09
C ASN A 191 -0.09 20.87 2.22
N ALA A 192 -0.29 20.52 3.49
CA ALA A 192 0.46 21.13 4.58
C ALA A 192 1.98 20.87 4.45
N ILE A 193 2.39 19.64 4.14
CA ILE A 193 3.81 19.29 3.86
C ILE A 193 4.38 20.14 2.74
N TRP A 194 3.64 20.32 1.64
CA TRP A 194 4.08 21.14 0.51
C TRP A 194 4.13 22.63 0.85
N LEU A 195 3.09 23.18 1.44
CA LEU A 195 3.02 24.63 1.76
C LEU A 195 4.00 25.06 2.84
N LEU A 196 4.35 24.16 3.75
CA LEU A 196 5.35 24.40 4.80
C LEU A 196 6.78 24.02 4.38
N ASP A 197 6.99 23.62 3.12
CA ASP A 197 8.27 23.21 2.54
C ASP A 197 9.01 22.11 3.36
N LEU A 198 8.23 21.16 3.90
CA LEU A 198 8.74 20.07 4.74
C LEU A 198 9.25 18.87 3.94
N ALA A 199 9.08 18.85 2.62
CA ALA A 199 9.56 17.79 1.73
C ALA A 199 9.96 18.38 0.37
N PRO A 200 10.92 17.73 -0.35
CA PRO A 200 11.41 18.21 -1.64
C PRO A 200 10.28 18.49 -2.62
N SER A 201 10.36 19.64 -3.28
CA SER A 201 9.43 20.09 -4.31
C SER A 201 10.20 20.64 -5.49
N TYR A 202 9.89 20.15 -6.71
CA TYR A 202 10.60 20.52 -7.93
C TYR A 202 9.77 21.46 -8.79
N PRO A 203 10.37 22.17 -9.78
CA PRO A 203 9.63 23.00 -10.72
C PRO A 203 8.52 22.24 -11.44
N TRP A 204 7.48 22.97 -11.83
CA TRP A 204 6.40 22.41 -12.62
C TRP A 204 6.90 21.90 -13.97
N ASN A 205 6.44 20.72 -14.36
CA ASN A 205 6.69 20.15 -15.67
C ASN A 205 5.48 19.32 -16.13
N THR A 206 5.24 19.30 -17.42
CA THR A 206 4.09 18.64 -18.03
C THR A 206 4.04 17.14 -17.70
N LYS A 207 5.21 16.47 -17.71
CA LYS A 207 5.32 15.04 -17.38
C LYS A 207 4.82 14.78 -15.96
N GLY A 208 5.29 15.55 -14.98
CA GLY A 208 4.89 15.40 -13.57
C GLY A 208 3.39 15.64 -13.36
N VAL A 209 2.80 16.65 -14.04
CA VAL A 209 1.35 16.90 -13.97
C VAL A 209 0.56 15.74 -14.55
N LEU A 210 0.97 15.19 -15.69
CA LEU A 210 0.30 14.02 -16.29
C LEU A 210 0.37 12.79 -15.37
N PHE A 211 1.53 12.56 -14.74
CA PHE A 211 1.66 11.48 -13.75
C PHE A 211 0.82 11.73 -12.51
N ALA A 212 0.68 12.97 -12.02
CA ALA A 212 -0.18 13.31 -10.90
C ALA A 212 -1.66 13.00 -11.22
N VAL A 213 -2.14 13.42 -12.37
CA VAL A 213 -3.52 13.14 -12.82
C VAL A 213 -3.73 11.63 -12.98
N GLY A 214 -2.85 10.95 -13.73
CA GLY A 214 -2.97 9.50 -13.97
C GLY A 214 -2.93 8.70 -12.68
N SER A 215 -1.99 8.98 -11.78
CA SER A 215 -1.87 8.34 -10.48
C SER A 215 -3.11 8.58 -9.61
N ALA A 216 -3.63 9.81 -9.56
CA ALA A 216 -4.81 10.16 -8.78
C ALA A 216 -6.05 9.39 -9.25
N LEU A 217 -6.28 9.31 -10.55
CA LEU A 217 -7.41 8.56 -11.12
C LEU A 217 -7.29 7.06 -10.84
N ILE A 218 -6.10 6.50 -11.00
CA ILE A 218 -5.82 5.08 -10.76
C ILE A 218 -6.01 4.73 -9.27
N MET A 219 -5.45 5.53 -8.37
CA MET A 219 -5.59 5.30 -6.92
C MET A 219 -7.05 5.46 -6.49
N GLY A 220 -7.72 6.55 -6.85
CA GLY A 220 -9.13 6.78 -6.51
C GLY A 220 -10.04 5.67 -7.05
N SER A 221 -9.81 5.24 -8.30
CA SER A 221 -10.54 4.11 -8.89
C SER A 221 -10.29 2.80 -8.15
N ALA A 222 -9.04 2.51 -7.78
CA ALA A 222 -8.67 1.28 -7.08
C ALA A 222 -9.41 1.16 -5.74
N TYR A 223 -9.38 2.22 -4.91
CA TYR A 223 -10.09 2.24 -3.62
C TYR A 223 -11.60 2.11 -3.80
N GLY A 224 -12.16 2.84 -4.77
CA GLY A 224 -13.60 2.78 -5.03
C GLY A 224 -14.08 1.43 -5.53
N MET A 225 -13.39 0.84 -6.51
CA MET A 225 -13.71 -0.48 -7.05
C MET A 225 -13.53 -1.58 -5.99
N TRP A 226 -12.50 -1.47 -5.13
CA TRP A 226 -12.30 -2.38 -4.01
C TRP A 226 -13.47 -2.32 -3.04
N THR A 227 -13.83 -1.12 -2.57
CA THR A 227 -14.92 -0.93 -1.62
C THR A 227 -16.26 -1.41 -2.18
N PHE A 228 -16.55 -1.11 -3.44
CA PHE A 228 -17.73 -1.61 -4.12
C PHE A 228 -17.74 -3.15 -4.20
N GLY A 229 -16.60 -3.73 -4.55
CA GLY A 229 -16.43 -5.17 -4.66
C GLY A 229 -16.57 -5.90 -3.32
N VAL A 230 -16.03 -5.35 -2.23
CA VAL A 230 -16.19 -5.91 -0.87
C VAL A 230 -17.64 -5.85 -0.41
N GLN A 231 -18.37 -4.78 -0.74
CA GLN A 231 -19.76 -4.62 -0.31
C GLN A 231 -20.78 -5.41 -1.14
N LYS A 232 -20.56 -5.56 -2.46
CA LYS A 232 -21.52 -6.14 -3.39
C LYS A 232 -21.00 -7.34 -4.19
N GLY A 233 -19.73 -7.67 -4.07
CA GLY A 233 -19.05 -8.73 -4.80
C GLY A 233 -18.78 -9.98 -3.99
N ARG A 234 -18.04 -10.91 -4.59
CA ARG A 234 -17.52 -12.12 -3.94
C ARG A 234 -16.14 -11.80 -3.37
N ILE A 235 -16.09 -11.63 -2.06
CA ILE A 235 -14.88 -11.22 -1.33
C ILE A 235 -13.75 -12.25 -1.49
N GLU A 236 -14.10 -13.54 -1.64
CA GLU A 236 -13.14 -14.63 -1.82
C GLU A 236 -12.32 -14.43 -3.11
N ILE A 237 -13.01 -14.11 -4.22
CA ILE A 237 -12.35 -13.89 -5.51
C ILE A 237 -11.45 -12.64 -5.45
N MET A 238 -11.94 -11.59 -4.82
CA MET A 238 -11.17 -10.34 -4.66
C MET A 238 -9.90 -10.55 -3.83
N SER A 239 -10.01 -11.32 -2.73
CA SER A 239 -8.87 -11.66 -1.89
C SER A 239 -7.81 -12.44 -2.68
N ILE A 240 -8.22 -13.47 -3.45
CA ILE A 240 -7.30 -14.23 -4.30
C ILE A 240 -6.59 -13.31 -5.31
N MET A 241 -7.36 -12.41 -5.96
CA MET A 241 -6.78 -11.47 -6.93
C MET A 241 -5.78 -10.50 -6.29
N SER A 242 -5.98 -10.12 -5.03
CA SER A 242 -5.06 -9.20 -4.35
C SER A 242 -3.66 -9.80 -4.09
N TYR A 243 -3.52 -11.12 -4.05
CA TYR A 243 -2.22 -11.77 -3.94
C TYR A 243 -1.34 -11.66 -5.20
N PHE A 244 -1.93 -11.29 -6.34
CA PHE A 244 -1.16 -10.98 -7.55
C PHE A 244 -0.62 -9.54 -7.56
N THR A 245 -1.05 -8.68 -6.65
CA THR A 245 -0.61 -7.28 -6.59
C THR A 245 0.93 -7.15 -6.50
N PRO A 246 1.66 -7.89 -5.66
CA PRO A 246 3.11 -7.83 -5.62
C PRO A 246 3.78 -8.18 -6.97
N VAL A 247 3.30 -9.23 -7.63
CA VAL A 247 3.82 -9.66 -8.94
C VAL A 247 3.59 -8.58 -10.00
N LEU A 248 2.36 -8.05 -10.06
CA LEU A 248 2.00 -6.98 -11.00
C LEU A 248 2.82 -5.70 -10.72
N SER A 249 3.04 -5.37 -9.45
CA SER A 249 3.87 -4.25 -9.04
C SER A 249 5.31 -4.38 -9.56
N CYS A 250 5.90 -5.57 -9.45
CA CYS A 250 7.23 -5.86 -9.97
C CYS A 250 7.30 -5.71 -11.49
N ILE A 251 6.30 -6.21 -12.21
CA ILE A 251 6.21 -6.07 -13.68
C ILE A 251 6.14 -4.59 -14.06
N PHE A 252 5.22 -3.82 -13.44
CA PHE A 252 5.09 -2.40 -13.72
C PHE A 252 6.33 -1.59 -13.35
N ALA A 253 7.01 -1.95 -12.26
CA ALA A 253 8.26 -1.29 -11.86
C ALA A 253 9.39 -1.54 -12.86
N SER A 254 9.53 -2.76 -13.36
CA SER A 254 10.52 -3.06 -14.42
C SER A 254 10.25 -2.26 -15.68
N LEU A 255 8.97 -2.09 -16.06
CA LEU A 255 8.58 -1.40 -17.29
C LEU A 255 8.62 0.13 -17.15
N LEU A 256 8.21 0.71 -16.03
CA LEU A 256 7.99 2.15 -15.87
C LEU A 256 9.15 2.88 -15.20
N ILE A 257 9.80 2.26 -14.23
CA ILE A 257 10.90 2.87 -13.47
C ILE A 257 12.24 2.16 -13.66
N GLY A 258 12.31 1.20 -14.58
CA GLY A 258 13.55 0.50 -14.91
C GLY A 258 14.13 -0.33 -13.76
N ALA A 259 13.29 -0.83 -12.84
CA ALA A 259 13.75 -1.66 -11.74
C ALA A 259 14.39 -2.96 -12.26
N LYS A 260 15.63 -3.19 -11.87
CA LYS A 260 16.38 -4.40 -12.24
C LYS A 260 16.16 -5.46 -11.17
N LEU A 261 15.23 -6.38 -11.43
CA LEU A 261 14.85 -7.43 -10.49
C LEU A 261 15.59 -8.73 -10.84
N THR A 262 16.34 -9.27 -9.88
CA THR A 262 17.09 -10.53 -10.05
C THR A 262 16.16 -11.73 -10.01
N HIS A 263 16.69 -12.91 -10.35
CA HIS A 263 15.96 -14.17 -10.21
C HIS A 263 15.55 -14.43 -8.75
N GLU A 264 16.45 -14.17 -7.80
CA GLU A 264 16.21 -14.32 -6.36
C GLU A 264 15.11 -13.40 -5.89
N PHE A 265 15.05 -12.17 -6.41
CA PHE A 265 13.95 -11.23 -6.12
C PHE A 265 12.60 -11.85 -6.52
N TRP A 266 12.48 -12.40 -7.74
CA TRP A 266 11.25 -13.03 -8.20
C TRP A 266 10.87 -14.28 -7.39
N VAL A 267 11.85 -15.07 -6.95
CA VAL A 267 11.61 -16.19 -6.04
C VAL A 267 11.08 -15.68 -4.70
N GLY A 268 11.71 -14.65 -4.13
CA GLY A 268 11.22 -14.03 -2.89
C GLY A 268 9.79 -13.52 -2.99
N VAL A 269 9.46 -12.81 -4.09
CA VAL A 269 8.08 -12.37 -4.39
C VAL A 269 7.11 -13.55 -4.41
N SER A 270 7.48 -14.63 -5.08
CA SER A 270 6.64 -15.83 -5.18
C SER A 270 6.40 -16.47 -3.81
N ILE A 271 7.43 -16.51 -2.95
CA ILE A 271 7.32 -17.02 -1.58
C ILE A 271 6.40 -16.13 -0.73
N VAL A 272 6.48 -14.79 -0.84
CA VAL A 272 5.57 -13.86 -0.15
C VAL A 272 4.11 -14.12 -0.56
N VAL A 273 3.87 -14.26 -1.86
CA VAL A 273 2.52 -14.56 -2.39
C VAL A 273 2.01 -15.90 -1.87
N LEU A 274 2.86 -16.94 -1.90
CA LEU A 274 2.50 -18.27 -1.39
C LEU A 274 2.22 -18.24 0.12
N GLY A 275 3.06 -17.58 0.91
CA GLY A 275 2.86 -17.42 2.35
C GLY A 275 1.53 -16.71 2.67
N SER A 276 1.24 -15.62 1.95
CA SER A 276 -0.03 -14.89 2.10
C SER A 276 -1.24 -15.75 1.72
N PHE A 277 -1.13 -16.54 0.64
CA PHE A 277 -2.18 -17.47 0.22
C PHE A 277 -2.43 -18.57 1.27
N ILE A 278 -1.37 -19.14 1.87
CA ILE A 278 -1.48 -20.10 2.97
C ILE A 278 -2.17 -19.48 4.19
N CYS A 279 -1.83 -18.23 4.55
CA CYS A 279 -2.52 -17.51 5.62
C CYS A 279 -4.02 -17.38 5.34
N TRP A 280 -4.39 -17.02 4.12
CA TRP A 280 -5.80 -16.92 3.73
C TRP A 280 -6.51 -18.29 3.79
N ALA A 281 -5.90 -19.35 3.26
CA ALA A 281 -6.50 -20.68 3.28
C ALA A 281 -6.63 -21.28 4.70
N ALA A 282 -5.91 -20.71 5.69
CA ALA A 282 -5.99 -21.10 7.08
C ALA A 282 -7.16 -20.45 7.85
N THR A 283 -7.80 -19.45 7.27
CA THR A 283 -8.92 -18.69 7.85
C THR A 283 -10.20 -18.89 7.07
#